data_781f89a6d1a25956503b36f83b68032d
#
_entry.id   781f89a6d1a25956503b36f83b68032d
#
_cell.length_a   1.000
_cell.length_b   1.000
_cell.length_c   1.000
_cell.angle_alpha   90.00
_cell.angle_beta   90.00
_cell.angle_gamma   90.00
#
_symmetry.space_group_name_H-M   'P 1'
#
loop_
_entity.id
_entity.type
_entity.pdbx_description
1 polymer ?
#
loop_
_entity_poly.entity_id
_entity_poly.type
_entity_poly.pdbx_seq_one_letter_code
_entity_poly.pdbx_strand_id
1 'polypeptide(L)'
;MARLQEIYKEKVVPQLVEKFGYKSVMEVPRITKITLNMGLGEAVADKKIIENAVGDLTKIAGQKPVITKARKAIAGFKIRQGYPIGAMVTLRGQAMYEFLDRFVTVALPRVRDFRGVSGRAFDGRGNYNIGVKEQIIFPEIDYDKIDALRGLNISITTTAKTDDEAKALLASFKFPFRN
;
A
#
# COMPACT_ATOMS: atom_id res chain seq x y z
N MET A 1 7.99 -6.49 18.71
CA MET A 1 7.70 -7.10 17.37
C MET A 1 6.29 -6.66 16.96
N ALA A 2 6.03 -6.42 15.67
CA ALA A 2 4.68 -6.02 15.23
C ALA A 2 3.67 -7.17 15.40
N ARG A 3 2.45 -6.86 15.86
CA ARG A 3 1.40 -7.86 16.12
C ARG A 3 1.15 -8.80 14.93
N LEU A 4 1.04 -8.27 13.73
CA LEU A 4 0.83 -9.10 12.54
C LEU A 4 2.04 -9.98 12.17
N GLN A 5 3.24 -9.59 12.56
CA GLN A 5 4.43 -10.41 12.36
C GLN A 5 4.43 -11.65 13.26
N GLU A 6 3.94 -11.52 14.48
CA GLU A 6 3.73 -12.65 15.40
C GLU A 6 2.63 -13.58 14.89
N ILE A 7 1.48 -12.99 14.50
CA ILE A 7 0.37 -13.74 13.90
C ILE A 7 0.82 -14.51 12.65
N TYR A 8 1.66 -13.91 11.81
CA TYR A 8 2.20 -14.60 10.65
C TYR A 8 2.96 -15.88 11.04
N LYS A 9 3.88 -15.78 11.99
CA LYS A 9 4.69 -16.91 12.41
C LYS A 9 3.89 -18.01 13.11
N GLU A 10 2.97 -17.62 13.98
CA GLU A 10 2.24 -18.56 14.84
C GLU A 10 1.01 -19.19 14.18
N LYS A 11 0.31 -18.45 13.34
CA LYS A 11 -1.00 -18.85 12.79
C LYS A 11 -1.01 -18.99 11.28
N VAL A 12 -0.47 -18.00 10.57
CA VAL A 12 -0.58 -17.94 9.10
C VAL A 12 0.27 -19.00 8.44
N VAL A 13 1.50 -19.19 8.88
CA VAL A 13 2.40 -20.22 8.33
C VAL A 13 1.82 -21.61 8.43
N PRO A 14 1.35 -22.11 9.61
CA PRO A 14 0.73 -23.41 9.69
C PRO A 14 -0.52 -23.58 8.81
N GLN A 15 -1.38 -22.56 8.77
CA GLN A 15 -2.60 -22.59 7.95
C GLN A 15 -2.30 -22.70 6.44
N LEU A 16 -1.31 -21.98 5.96
CA LEU A 16 -0.92 -22.02 4.55
C LEU A 16 -0.22 -23.33 4.19
N VAL A 17 0.60 -23.88 5.09
CA VAL A 17 1.21 -25.21 4.91
C VAL A 17 0.14 -26.28 4.79
N GLU A 18 -0.86 -26.27 5.65
CA GLU A 18 -1.97 -27.22 5.61
C GLU A 18 -2.78 -27.08 4.31
N LYS A 19 -3.08 -25.85 3.90
CA LYS A 19 -3.91 -25.56 2.72
C LYS A 19 -3.25 -25.90 1.40
N PHE A 20 -1.96 -25.61 1.25
CA PHE A 20 -1.24 -25.73 -0.03
C PHE A 20 -0.21 -26.86 -0.05
N GLY A 21 0.06 -27.49 1.08
CA GLY A 21 0.97 -28.66 1.17
C GLY A 21 2.43 -28.32 0.89
N TYR A 22 2.93 -27.17 1.35
CA TYR A 22 4.33 -26.81 1.17
C TYR A 22 5.28 -27.79 1.85
N LYS A 23 6.37 -28.14 1.17
CA LYS A 23 7.39 -29.08 1.69
C LYS A 23 8.32 -28.41 2.71
N SER A 24 8.51 -27.11 2.62
CA SER A 24 9.39 -26.34 3.50
C SER A 24 8.69 -25.06 3.97
N VAL A 25 8.98 -24.63 5.19
CA VAL A 25 8.54 -23.34 5.74
C VAL A 25 9.03 -22.17 4.89
N MET A 26 10.15 -22.33 4.19
CA MET A 26 10.71 -21.30 3.30
C MET A 26 9.91 -21.10 2.01
N GLU A 27 9.05 -22.06 1.63
CA GLU A 27 8.15 -21.92 0.48
C GLU A 27 6.88 -21.14 0.79
N VAL A 28 6.55 -21.00 2.07
CA VAL A 28 5.33 -20.31 2.49
C VAL A 28 5.37 -18.84 2.03
N PRO A 29 4.33 -18.36 1.35
CA PRO A 29 4.30 -16.97 0.89
C PRO A 29 4.34 -15.98 2.05
N ARG A 30 5.08 -14.92 1.87
CA ARG A 30 5.22 -13.82 2.83
C ARG A 30 5.14 -12.47 2.12
N ILE A 31 4.74 -11.45 2.84
CA ILE A 31 4.79 -10.07 2.34
C ILE A 31 6.25 -9.60 2.42
N THR A 32 6.77 -9.09 1.31
CA THR A 32 8.15 -8.58 1.23
C THR A 32 8.24 -7.09 1.41
N LYS A 33 7.31 -6.34 0.82
CA LYS A 33 7.23 -4.88 0.92
C LYS A 33 5.82 -4.38 0.66
N ILE A 34 5.54 -3.20 1.17
CA ILE A 34 4.36 -2.41 0.80
C ILE A 34 4.85 -1.07 0.25
N THR A 35 4.41 -0.71 -0.94
CA THR A 35 4.77 0.55 -1.59
C THR A 35 3.55 1.45 -1.63
N LEU A 36 3.70 2.67 -1.12
CA LEU A 36 2.70 3.73 -1.21
C LEU A 36 3.15 4.73 -2.27
N ASN A 37 2.28 5.08 -3.19
CA ASN A 37 2.58 6.04 -4.26
C ASN A 37 1.46 7.06 -4.39
N MET A 38 1.82 8.34 -4.45
CA MET A 38 0.94 9.44 -4.83
C MET A 38 1.40 10.01 -6.17
N GLY A 39 0.53 9.93 -7.19
CA GLY A 39 0.73 10.64 -8.44
C GLY A 39 0.23 12.08 -8.31
N LEU A 40 1.09 13.06 -8.60
CA LEU A 40 0.85 14.48 -8.37
C LEU A 40 1.03 15.26 -9.68
N GLY A 41 0.16 14.99 -10.66
CA GLY A 41 0.20 15.68 -11.95
C GLY A 41 0.01 17.22 -11.83
N GLU A 42 -0.75 17.67 -10.84
CA GLU A 42 -0.99 19.08 -10.55
C GLU A 42 0.26 19.83 -10.04
N ALA A 43 1.26 19.11 -9.56
CA ALA A 43 2.52 19.68 -9.08
C ALA A 43 3.34 20.39 -10.19
N VAL A 44 3.00 20.17 -11.44
CA VAL A 44 3.57 20.91 -12.59
C VAL A 44 3.22 22.41 -12.49
N ALA A 45 2.01 22.71 -12.02
CA ALA A 45 1.54 24.09 -11.84
C ALA A 45 1.98 24.68 -10.49
N ASP A 46 1.96 23.90 -9.43
CA ASP A 46 2.30 24.35 -8.07
C ASP A 46 3.20 23.37 -7.34
N LYS A 47 4.42 23.77 -7.04
CA LYS A 47 5.41 22.97 -6.33
C LYS A 47 5.05 22.67 -4.86
N LYS A 48 4.22 23.51 -4.23
CA LYS A 48 3.78 23.30 -2.84
C LYS A 48 2.97 22.02 -2.68
N ILE A 49 2.30 21.55 -3.74
CA ILE A 49 1.56 20.30 -3.75
C ILE A 49 2.46 19.11 -3.40
N ILE A 50 3.71 19.10 -3.90
CA ILE A 50 4.69 18.05 -3.57
C ILE A 50 5.03 18.07 -2.08
N GLU A 51 5.29 19.24 -1.51
CA GLU A 51 5.66 19.37 -0.09
C GLU A 51 4.51 18.88 0.81
N ASN A 52 3.29 19.28 0.50
CA ASN A 52 2.09 18.85 1.23
C ASN A 52 1.87 17.34 1.13
N ALA A 53 2.00 16.77 -0.06
CA ALA A 53 1.85 15.33 -0.27
C ALA A 53 2.97 14.52 0.42
N VAL A 54 4.21 15.00 0.41
CA VAL A 54 5.32 14.40 1.15
C VAL A 54 5.04 14.45 2.66
N GLY A 55 4.49 15.56 3.16
CA GLY A 55 4.06 15.68 4.55
C GLY A 55 2.99 14.66 4.93
N ASP A 56 1.96 14.51 4.10
CA ASP A 56 0.88 13.54 4.34
C ASP A 56 1.41 12.10 4.30
N LEU A 57 2.18 11.74 3.28
CA LEU A 57 2.79 10.40 3.20
C LEU A 57 3.75 10.11 4.36
N THR A 58 4.48 11.10 4.83
CA THR A 58 5.36 10.95 6.00
C THR A 58 4.57 10.58 7.24
N LYS A 59 3.41 11.20 7.45
CA LYS A 59 2.53 10.87 8.57
C LYS A 59 1.94 9.47 8.44
N ILE A 60 1.49 9.09 7.26
CA ILE A 60 0.89 7.77 6.98
C ILE A 60 1.93 6.66 7.13
N ALA A 61 3.11 6.82 6.54
CA ALA A 61 4.13 5.78 6.47
C ALA A 61 5.05 5.73 7.70
N GLY A 62 5.19 6.83 8.42
CA GLY A 62 6.16 6.97 9.51
C GLY A 62 7.60 7.14 9.05
N GLN A 63 7.84 7.27 7.73
CA GLN A 63 9.15 7.55 7.15
C GLN A 63 9.05 8.52 5.98
N LYS A 64 10.13 9.22 5.68
CA LYS A 64 10.17 10.24 4.63
C LYS A 64 10.05 9.60 3.24
N PRO A 65 9.09 10.02 2.40
CA PRO A 65 8.95 9.56 1.02
C PRO A 65 10.06 10.09 0.13
N VAL A 66 10.27 9.39 -0.99
CA VAL A 66 11.11 9.85 -2.09
C VAL A 66 10.25 10.59 -3.11
N ILE A 67 10.71 11.74 -3.55
CA ILE A 67 10.05 12.50 -4.63
C ILE A 67 10.40 11.82 -5.96
N THR A 68 9.38 11.43 -6.71
CA THR A 68 9.54 10.84 -8.04
C THR A 68 9.54 11.91 -9.10
N LYS A 69 10.49 11.82 -10.03
CA LYS A 69 10.73 12.80 -11.09
C LYS A 69 10.42 12.23 -12.46
N ALA A 70 9.98 13.09 -13.38
CA ALA A 70 9.74 12.72 -14.77
C ALA A 70 11.05 12.27 -15.45
N ARG A 71 11.00 11.13 -16.13
CA ARG A 71 12.16 10.57 -16.87
C ARG A 71 12.33 11.21 -18.24
N LYS A 72 11.22 11.57 -18.88
CA LYS A 72 11.17 12.16 -20.22
C LYS A 72 10.32 13.40 -20.24
N ALA A 73 10.62 14.34 -21.11
CA ALA A 73 9.78 15.49 -21.38
C ALA A 73 8.61 15.07 -22.28
N ILE A 74 7.39 15.49 -21.91
CA ILE A 74 6.17 15.27 -22.71
C ILE A 74 5.42 16.60 -22.78
N ALA A 75 5.38 17.18 -23.98
CA ALA A 75 4.78 18.51 -24.21
C ALA A 75 3.28 18.54 -23.91
N GLY A 76 2.54 17.46 -24.21
CA GLY A 76 1.11 17.37 -23.94
C GLY A 76 0.76 17.45 -22.45
N PHE A 77 1.62 17.02 -21.58
CA PHE A 77 1.47 17.12 -20.12
C PHE A 77 2.22 18.30 -19.49
N LYS A 78 2.84 19.14 -20.31
CA LYS A 78 3.65 20.30 -19.86
C LYS A 78 4.75 19.93 -18.87
N ILE A 79 5.34 18.74 -18.99
CA ILE A 79 6.41 18.24 -18.13
C ILE A 79 7.75 18.22 -18.88
N ARG A 80 8.82 18.49 -18.13
CA ARG A 80 10.20 18.33 -18.58
C ARG A 80 10.90 17.26 -17.75
N GLN A 81 11.98 16.71 -18.29
CA GLN A 81 12.81 15.78 -17.54
C GLN A 81 13.26 16.39 -16.21
N GLY A 82 13.15 15.61 -15.14
CA GLY A 82 13.53 16.03 -13.79
C GLY A 82 12.44 16.76 -13.01
N TYR A 83 11.26 17.05 -13.61
CA TYR A 83 10.16 17.65 -12.87
C TYR A 83 9.61 16.70 -11.81
N PRO A 84 9.38 17.18 -10.58
CA PRO A 84 8.73 16.38 -9.53
C PRO A 84 7.25 16.17 -9.90
N ILE A 85 6.84 14.90 -10.00
CA ILE A 85 5.49 14.51 -10.43
C ILE A 85 4.80 13.56 -9.47
N GLY A 86 5.45 13.17 -8.39
CA GLY A 86 4.88 12.27 -7.41
C GLY A 86 5.76 12.07 -6.18
N ALA A 87 5.25 11.28 -5.27
CA ALA A 87 5.97 10.85 -4.08
C ALA A 87 5.71 9.35 -3.82
N MET A 88 6.73 8.65 -3.38
CA MET A 88 6.66 7.21 -3.13
C MET A 88 7.41 6.85 -1.86
N VAL A 89 6.88 5.88 -1.13
CA VAL A 89 7.55 5.30 0.03
C VAL A 89 7.43 3.78 0.01
N THR A 90 8.50 3.09 0.38
CA THR A 90 8.52 1.63 0.48
C THR A 90 8.71 1.22 1.93
N LEU A 91 7.78 0.43 2.45
CA LEU A 91 7.77 -0.10 3.80
C LEU A 91 8.20 -1.55 3.81
N ARG A 92 9.09 -1.93 4.73
CA ARG A 92 9.62 -3.29 4.91
C ARG A 92 9.68 -3.64 6.40
N GLY A 93 9.78 -4.93 6.70
CA GLY A 93 9.95 -5.41 8.06
C GLY A 93 8.85 -4.98 9.02
N GLN A 94 9.21 -4.53 10.19
CA GLN A 94 8.26 -4.16 11.24
C GLN A 94 7.32 -3.01 10.82
N ALA A 95 7.85 -1.98 10.20
CA ALA A 95 7.06 -0.83 9.72
C ALA A 95 5.99 -1.24 8.70
N MET A 96 6.31 -2.21 7.85
CA MET A 96 5.35 -2.79 6.89
C MET A 96 4.18 -3.48 7.58
N TYR A 97 4.46 -4.32 8.58
CA TYR A 97 3.40 -5.02 9.32
C TYR A 97 2.56 -4.08 10.17
N GLU A 98 3.16 -3.07 10.78
CA GLU A 98 2.43 -2.03 11.52
C GLU A 98 1.53 -1.21 10.62
N PHE A 99 2.01 -0.83 9.44
CA PHE A 99 1.19 -0.15 8.43
C PHE A 99 0.02 -1.04 7.96
N LEU A 100 0.28 -2.31 7.64
CA LEU A 100 -0.75 -3.24 7.20
C LEU A 100 -1.84 -3.42 8.27
N ASP A 101 -1.46 -3.53 9.53
CA ASP A 101 -2.39 -3.65 10.64
C ASP A 101 -3.31 -2.42 10.75
N ARG A 102 -2.75 -1.22 10.74
CA ARG A 102 -3.53 0.03 10.75
C ARG A 102 -4.41 0.16 9.52
N PHE A 103 -3.90 -0.20 8.35
CA PHE A 103 -4.64 -0.13 7.11
C PHE A 103 -5.88 -1.02 7.12
N VAL A 104 -5.73 -2.27 7.53
CA VAL A 104 -6.84 -3.24 7.55
C VAL A 104 -7.84 -2.95 8.68
N THR A 105 -7.35 -2.61 9.87
CA THR A 105 -8.21 -2.46 11.06
C THR A 105 -8.85 -1.09 11.21
N VAL A 106 -8.20 -0.03 10.76
CA VAL A 106 -8.63 1.35 10.99
C VAL A 106 -8.94 2.08 9.68
N ALA A 107 -8.04 2.06 8.71
CA ALA A 107 -8.18 2.88 7.50
C ALA A 107 -9.26 2.35 6.55
N LEU A 108 -9.27 1.07 6.21
CA LEU A 108 -10.25 0.50 5.29
C LEU A 108 -11.70 0.66 5.76
N PRO A 109 -12.07 0.43 7.04
CA PRO A 109 -13.43 0.67 7.51
C PRO A 109 -13.88 2.13 7.42
N ARG A 110 -12.95 3.08 7.34
CA ARG A 110 -13.23 4.53 7.19
C ARG A 110 -13.43 4.98 5.75
N VAL A 111 -13.23 4.09 4.78
CA VAL A 111 -13.50 4.39 3.37
C VAL A 111 -15.00 4.64 3.19
N ARG A 112 -15.33 5.70 2.46
CA ARG A 112 -16.73 6.06 2.17
C ARG A 112 -17.41 4.94 1.37
N ASP A 113 -18.60 4.52 1.82
CA ASP A 113 -19.37 3.42 1.22
C ASP A 113 -18.56 2.11 1.10
N PHE A 114 -17.78 1.79 2.13
CA PHE A 114 -16.96 0.61 2.14
C PHE A 114 -17.78 -0.68 2.09
N ARG A 115 -17.57 -1.49 1.05
CA ARG A 115 -18.21 -2.79 0.82
C ARG A 115 -17.21 -3.93 0.64
N GLY A 116 -16.02 -3.79 1.17
CA GLY A 116 -14.91 -4.70 0.95
C GLY A 116 -14.02 -4.28 -0.21
N VAL A 117 -12.87 -4.94 -0.33
CA VAL A 117 -11.89 -4.71 -1.39
C VAL A 117 -11.98 -5.79 -2.46
N SER A 118 -11.60 -5.47 -3.69
CA SER A 118 -11.65 -6.41 -4.80
C SER A 118 -10.75 -7.62 -4.56
N GLY A 119 -11.30 -8.82 -4.66
CA GLY A 119 -10.52 -10.07 -4.64
C GLY A 119 -9.82 -10.40 -5.95
N ARG A 120 -9.91 -9.53 -6.97
CA ARG A 120 -9.35 -9.74 -8.32
C ARG A 120 -8.23 -8.74 -8.67
N ALA A 121 -7.83 -7.89 -7.74
CA ALA A 121 -6.81 -6.85 -7.98
C ALA A 121 -5.37 -7.37 -7.83
N PHE A 122 -5.13 -8.60 -8.26
CA PHE A 122 -3.81 -9.23 -8.33
C PHE A 122 -3.22 -9.11 -9.74
N ASP A 123 -1.90 -9.15 -9.83
CA ASP A 123 -1.15 -8.99 -11.08
C ASP A 123 -0.85 -10.30 -11.85
N GLY A 124 -1.37 -11.43 -11.40
CA GLY A 124 -1.07 -12.77 -11.93
C GLY A 124 0.16 -13.42 -11.31
N ARG A 125 0.92 -12.71 -10.47
CA ARG A 125 2.15 -13.16 -9.82
C ARG A 125 2.12 -13.04 -8.28
N GLY A 126 0.93 -12.95 -7.71
CA GLY A 126 0.75 -12.88 -6.27
C GLY A 126 0.97 -11.52 -5.64
N ASN A 127 1.01 -10.43 -6.39
CA ASN A 127 1.05 -9.07 -5.87
C ASN A 127 -0.34 -8.43 -5.90
N TYR A 128 -0.67 -7.64 -4.90
CA TYR A 128 -1.98 -7.01 -4.75
C TYR A 128 -1.87 -5.49 -4.84
N ASN A 129 -2.77 -4.87 -5.58
CA ASN A 129 -2.81 -3.42 -5.75
C ASN A 129 -4.18 -2.87 -5.37
N ILE A 130 -4.20 -1.80 -4.60
CA ILE A 130 -5.42 -1.10 -4.22
C ILE A 130 -5.24 0.42 -4.36
N GLY A 131 -6.22 1.08 -4.97
CA GLY A 131 -6.32 2.53 -5.01
C GLY A 131 -7.19 3.05 -3.88
N VAL A 132 -6.68 4.00 -3.14
CA VAL A 132 -7.41 4.76 -2.12
C VAL A 132 -7.69 6.13 -2.70
N LYS A 133 -8.96 6.56 -2.70
CA LYS A 133 -9.37 7.84 -3.29
C LYS A 133 -9.03 9.05 -2.41
N GLU A 134 -9.02 8.86 -1.10
CA GLU A 134 -8.87 9.94 -0.13
C GLU A 134 -7.88 9.54 0.97
N GLN A 135 -6.85 10.37 1.21
CA GLN A 135 -5.86 10.12 2.26
C GLN A 135 -6.43 10.26 3.67
N ILE A 136 -7.58 10.89 3.83
CA ILE A 136 -8.22 11.13 5.13
C ILE A 136 -8.72 9.88 5.84
N ILE A 137 -8.75 8.73 5.15
CA ILE A 137 -9.07 7.45 5.78
C ILE A 137 -8.04 7.03 6.84
N PHE A 138 -6.82 7.54 6.73
CA PHE A 138 -5.77 7.27 7.71
C PHE A 138 -5.95 8.18 8.93
N PRO A 139 -5.94 7.63 10.16
CA PRO A 139 -6.16 8.41 11.38
C PRO A 139 -5.06 9.44 11.66
N GLU A 140 -3.87 9.27 11.06
CA GLU A 140 -2.75 10.19 11.17
C GLU A 140 -2.96 11.51 10.42
N ILE A 141 -3.92 11.53 9.50
CA ILE A 141 -4.26 12.71 8.69
C ILE A 141 -5.43 13.46 9.33
N ASP A 142 -5.20 14.72 9.64
CA ASP A 142 -6.20 15.64 10.15
C ASP A 142 -6.88 16.36 8.97
N TYR A 143 -8.19 16.16 8.81
CA TYR A 143 -8.96 16.76 7.71
C TYR A 143 -8.84 18.29 7.67
N ASP A 144 -8.78 18.95 8.83
CA ASP A 144 -8.72 20.40 8.91
C ASP A 144 -7.35 20.99 8.52
N LYS A 145 -6.32 20.15 8.42
CA LYS A 145 -4.94 20.57 8.13
C LYS A 145 -4.46 20.23 6.74
N ILE A 146 -5.27 19.55 5.94
CA ILE A 146 -4.94 19.24 4.56
C ILE A 146 -5.35 20.36 3.62
N ASP A 147 -4.59 20.57 2.56
CA ASP A 147 -4.89 21.53 1.49
C ASP A 147 -5.87 20.97 0.46
N ALA A 148 -5.79 19.68 0.14
CA ALA A 148 -6.67 19.00 -0.81
C ALA A 148 -6.78 17.52 -0.52
N LEU A 149 -7.88 16.91 -0.95
CA LEU A 149 -8.05 15.45 -0.97
C LEU A 149 -7.18 14.86 -2.08
N ARG A 150 -6.37 13.87 -1.74
CA ARG A 150 -5.50 13.15 -2.68
C ARG A 150 -5.66 11.66 -2.53
N GLY A 151 -5.69 11.00 -3.68
CA GLY A 151 -5.63 9.54 -3.71
C GLY A 151 -4.20 9.03 -3.64
N LEU A 152 -4.07 7.77 -3.24
CA LEU A 152 -2.81 7.04 -3.28
C LEU A 152 -3.02 5.59 -3.71
N ASN A 153 -1.99 5.02 -4.29
CA ASN A 153 -1.94 3.60 -4.63
C ASN A 153 -1.11 2.85 -3.60
N ILE A 154 -1.60 1.71 -3.17
CA ILE A 154 -0.93 0.81 -2.24
C ILE A 154 -0.67 -0.49 -2.98
N SER A 155 0.60 -0.86 -3.11
CA SER A 155 1.03 -2.11 -3.73
C SER A 155 1.63 -3.02 -2.68
N ILE A 156 1.04 -4.20 -2.49
CA ILE A 156 1.52 -5.22 -1.57
C ILE A 156 2.25 -6.28 -2.39
N THR A 157 3.57 -6.37 -2.21
CA THR A 157 4.41 -7.35 -2.89
C THR A 157 4.62 -8.55 -2.01
N THR A 158 4.37 -9.74 -2.55
CA THR A 158 4.53 -11.01 -1.84
C THR A 158 5.50 -11.95 -2.56
N THR A 159 5.88 -13.04 -1.90
CA THR A 159 6.66 -14.13 -2.51
C THR A 159 5.78 -15.23 -3.09
N ALA A 160 4.46 -15.07 -3.08
CA ALA A 160 3.52 -16.05 -3.64
C ALA A 160 3.78 -16.26 -5.14
N LYS A 161 3.66 -17.48 -5.59
CA LYS A 161 3.81 -17.85 -7.02
C LYS A 161 2.53 -17.60 -7.79
N THR A 162 1.38 -17.74 -7.14
CA THR A 162 0.05 -17.59 -7.73
C THR A 162 -0.80 -16.58 -6.96
N ASP A 163 -1.82 -16.06 -7.61
CA ASP A 163 -2.76 -15.12 -6.99
C ASP A 163 -3.60 -15.78 -5.88
N ASP A 164 -3.89 -17.07 -6.01
CA ASP A 164 -4.64 -17.83 -4.99
C ASP A 164 -3.85 -17.96 -3.68
N GLU A 165 -2.54 -18.21 -3.76
CA GLU A 165 -1.65 -18.23 -2.61
C GLU A 165 -1.60 -16.85 -1.93
N ALA A 166 -1.45 -15.79 -2.71
CA ALA A 166 -1.41 -14.43 -2.21
C ALA A 166 -2.76 -14.01 -1.58
N LYS A 167 -3.87 -14.39 -2.21
CA LYS A 167 -5.21 -14.12 -1.66
C LYS A 167 -5.41 -14.84 -0.33
N ALA A 168 -4.99 -16.09 -0.21
CA ALA A 168 -5.03 -16.84 1.03
C ALA A 168 -4.15 -16.19 2.12
N LEU A 169 -2.95 -15.73 1.77
CA LEU A 169 -2.05 -15.00 2.67
C LEU A 169 -2.71 -13.74 3.21
N LEU A 170 -3.25 -12.88 2.34
CA LEU A 170 -3.91 -11.64 2.75
C LEU A 170 -5.20 -11.89 3.54
N ALA A 171 -5.98 -12.91 3.18
CA ALA A 171 -7.16 -13.31 3.92
C ALA A 171 -6.84 -13.74 5.37
N SER A 172 -5.69 -14.39 5.57
CA SER A 172 -5.19 -14.76 6.90
C SER A 172 -4.87 -13.54 7.78
N PHE A 173 -4.57 -12.40 7.18
CA PHE A 173 -4.44 -11.10 7.85
C PHE A 173 -5.77 -10.34 7.99
N LYS A 174 -6.89 -11.01 7.76
CA LYS A 174 -8.24 -10.42 7.82
C LYS A 174 -8.50 -9.31 6.79
N PHE A 175 -7.88 -9.42 5.64
CA PHE A 175 -8.14 -8.51 4.54
C PHE A 175 -9.60 -8.65 4.11
N PRO A 176 -10.39 -7.55 4.06
CA PRO A 176 -11.83 -7.61 3.85
C PRO A 176 -12.17 -7.75 2.36
N PHE A 177 -11.86 -8.87 1.76
CA PHE A 177 -12.25 -9.15 0.37
C PHE A 177 -13.77 -9.26 0.25
N ARG A 178 -14.32 -8.62 -0.76
CA ARG A 178 -15.71 -8.85 -1.17
C ARG A 178 -15.78 -10.04 -2.13
N ASN A 179 -16.82 -10.81 -1.98
CA ASN A 179 -17.14 -11.94 -2.85
C ASN A 179 -17.60 -11.47 -4.24
#